data_137667871b7c638e5cb90a7adf4243ab
#
_entry.id   137667871b7c638e5cb90a7adf4243ab
#
_cell.length_a   1.000
_cell.length_b   1.000
_cell.length_c   1.000
_cell.angle_alpha   90.00
_cell.angle_beta   90.00
_cell.angle_gamma   90.00
#
_symmetry.space_group_name_H-M   'P 1'
#
loop_
_entity.id
_entity.type
_entity.pdbx_description
1 polymer ?
#
loop_
_entity_poly.entity_id
_entity_poly.type
_entity_poly.pdbx_seq_one_letter_code
_entity_poly.pdbx_strand_id
1 'polypeptide(L)'
;INDSLGDSLKNSPTVAPYLEASGVDTEQLAELVQEMMKKPENGTAKGQLDFPGLLDRYQKGCKAKESFQQAMMVEKAEKGSFLVDGKETVCKGYHVQISKDSLIAFLRTSSDFFLNDEELKEQYLDQLRLSVSMTELFSGAMAAGDLPSAEEMLQQSYDEVKEQTDWMIQ
;
A
#
# COMPACT_ATOMS: atom_id res chain seq x y z
N ILE A 1 17.13 -27.90 -0.02
CA ILE A 1 16.32 -27.60 1.20
C ILE A 1 14.87 -27.24 0.83
N ASN A 2 14.59 -26.85 -0.43
CA ASN A 2 13.26 -26.38 -0.85
C ASN A 2 12.31 -27.48 -1.39
N ASP A 3 12.83 -28.63 -1.78
CA ASP A 3 11.99 -29.77 -2.19
C ASP A 3 11.17 -30.38 -1.02
N SER A 4 11.46 -29.92 0.20
CA SER A 4 10.89 -30.52 1.41
C SER A 4 9.48 -30.03 1.77
N LEU A 5 9.00 -28.88 1.28
CA LEU A 5 7.70 -28.37 1.71
C LEU A 5 6.55 -29.07 0.98
N GLY A 6 6.66 -29.22 -0.34
CA GLY A 6 5.70 -29.99 -1.14
C GLY A 6 5.63 -31.44 -0.68
N ASP A 7 6.79 -32.06 -0.49
CA ASP A 7 6.88 -33.41 0.05
C ASP A 7 6.36 -33.51 1.49
N SER A 8 6.59 -32.51 2.31
CA SER A 8 6.07 -32.46 3.68
C SER A 8 4.55 -32.34 3.71
N LEU A 9 3.95 -31.56 2.80
CA LEU A 9 2.50 -31.44 2.68
C LEU A 9 1.88 -32.74 2.15
N LYS A 10 2.47 -33.34 1.10
CA LYS A 10 2.01 -34.62 0.51
C LYS A 10 2.12 -35.80 1.48
N ASN A 11 3.17 -35.83 2.30
CA ASN A 11 3.45 -36.93 3.22
C ASN A 11 2.94 -36.69 4.65
N SER A 12 2.33 -35.53 4.90
CA SER A 12 1.75 -35.24 6.23
C SER A 12 0.49 -36.07 6.47
N PRO A 13 0.48 -37.00 7.45
CA PRO A 13 -0.68 -37.82 7.71
C PRO A 13 -1.92 -37.05 8.17
N THR A 14 -1.73 -35.79 8.58
CA THR A 14 -2.80 -34.91 9.07
C THR A 14 -3.30 -33.97 7.97
N VAL A 15 -2.41 -33.50 7.10
CA VAL A 15 -2.71 -32.46 6.13
C VAL A 15 -3.08 -33.02 4.75
N ALA A 16 -2.35 -34.03 4.26
CA ALA A 16 -2.57 -34.60 2.95
C ALA A 16 -4.00 -35.12 2.73
N PRO A 17 -4.62 -35.91 3.65
CA PRO A 17 -6.00 -36.39 3.46
C PRO A 17 -7.02 -35.24 3.40
N TYR A 18 -6.72 -34.12 4.09
CA TYR A 18 -7.61 -32.95 4.09
C TYR A 18 -7.53 -32.16 2.79
N LEU A 19 -6.32 -32.01 2.26
CA LEU A 19 -6.11 -31.35 0.96
C LEU A 19 -6.70 -32.18 -0.19
N GLU A 20 -6.50 -33.49 -0.18
CA GLU A 20 -7.10 -34.40 -1.16
C GLU A 20 -8.65 -34.37 -1.10
N ALA A 21 -9.23 -34.41 0.12
CA ALA A 21 -10.67 -34.34 0.31
C ALA A 21 -11.29 -32.99 -0.15
N SER A 22 -10.52 -31.93 -0.05
CA SER A 22 -10.94 -30.59 -0.52
C SER A 22 -10.66 -30.35 -2.02
N GLY A 23 -10.02 -31.30 -2.72
CA GLY A 23 -9.69 -31.19 -4.14
C GLY A 23 -8.57 -30.19 -4.45
N VAL A 24 -7.80 -29.80 -3.43
CA VAL A 24 -6.69 -28.86 -3.56
C VAL A 24 -5.48 -29.56 -4.15
N ASP A 25 -4.93 -29.04 -5.25
CA ASP A 25 -3.69 -29.50 -5.83
C ASP A 25 -2.49 -29.17 -4.92
N THR A 26 -1.94 -30.20 -4.30
CA THR A 26 -0.82 -30.07 -3.35
C THR A 26 0.48 -29.61 -4.01
N GLU A 27 0.68 -29.85 -5.32
CA GLU A 27 1.85 -29.35 -6.04
C GLU A 27 1.74 -27.85 -6.26
N GLN A 28 0.59 -27.39 -6.77
CA GLN A 28 0.34 -25.97 -6.97
C GLN A 28 0.39 -25.20 -5.64
N LEU A 29 -0.17 -25.78 -4.55
CA LEU A 29 -0.06 -25.17 -3.23
C LEU A 29 1.39 -25.05 -2.76
N ALA A 30 2.21 -26.09 -2.96
CA ALA A 30 3.61 -26.08 -2.57
C ALA A 30 4.41 -25.04 -3.39
N GLU A 31 4.18 -24.94 -4.69
CA GLU A 31 4.80 -23.95 -5.56
C GLU A 31 4.44 -22.52 -5.13
N LEU A 32 3.16 -22.28 -4.85
CA LEU A 32 2.65 -20.98 -4.42
C LEU A 32 3.27 -20.56 -3.07
N VAL A 33 3.32 -21.48 -2.11
CA VAL A 33 3.96 -21.20 -0.80
C VAL A 33 5.46 -20.98 -0.97
N GLN A 34 6.14 -21.73 -1.84
CA GLN A 34 7.55 -21.49 -2.14
C GLN A 34 7.78 -20.12 -2.77
N GLU A 35 6.89 -19.70 -3.67
CA GLU A 35 6.97 -18.37 -4.28
C GLU A 35 6.80 -17.25 -3.25
N MET A 36 5.86 -17.41 -2.31
CA MET A 36 5.68 -16.50 -1.18
C MET A 36 6.88 -16.45 -0.23
N MET A 37 7.58 -17.57 -0.06
CA MET A 37 8.74 -17.68 0.84
C MET A 37 10.06 -17.29 0.18
N LYS A 38 10.12 -17.15 -1.14
CA LYS A 38 11.31 -16.65 -1.83
C LYS A 38 11.58 -15.23 -1.36
N LYS A 39 12.67 -15.07 -0.61
CA LYS A 39 13.18 -13.72 -0.32
C LYS A 39 13.73 -13.14 -1.60
N PRO A 40 13.22 -12.00 -2.07
CA PRO A 40 13.83 -11.33 -3.20
C PRO A 40 15.23 -10.83 -2.83
N GLU A 41 16.11 -10.78 -3.78
CA GLU A 41 17.45 -10.21 -3.61
C GLU A 41 17.40 -8.75 -3.12
N ASN A 42 16.30 -8.06 -3.29
CA ASN A 42 16.06 -6.65 -2.97
C ASN A 42 15.21 -6.41 -1.70
N GLY A 43 15.00 -7.39 -0.85
CA GLY A 43 14.52 -7.15 0.53
C GLY A 43 13.02 -7.32 0.79
N THR A 44 12.12 -7.28 -0.20
CA THR A 44 10.67 -7.42 -0.01
C THR A 44 10.18 -8.71 -0.65
N ALA A 45 9.44 -9.55 0.07
CA ALA A 45 8.91 -10.79 -0.47
C ALA A 45 7.81 -10.50 -1.51
N LYS A 46 7.69 -11.37 -2.53
CA LYS A 46 6.67 -11.23 -3.58
C LYS A 46 5.27 -11.19 -2.94
N GLY A 47 4.45 -10.23 -3.35
CA GLY A 47 3.14 -9.98 -2.77
C GLY A 47 3.15 -9.22 -1.42
N GLN A 48 4.29 -8.68 -1.00
CA GLN A 48 4.38 -7.76 0.13
C GLN A 48 4.66 -6.34 -0.35
N LEU A 49 3.98 -5.36 0.27
CA LEU A 49 4.22 -3.95 -0.01
C LEU A 49 5.46 -3.46 0.74
N ASP A 50 6.38 -2.82 0.04
CA ASP A 50 7.55 -2.15 0.62
C ASP A 50 7.17 -0.76 1.14
N PHE A 51 6.54 -0.71 2.31
CA PHE A 51 6.18 0.56 2.95
C PHE A 51 7.38 1.47 3.24
N PRO A 52 8.53 0.98 3.72
CA PRO A 52 9.71 1.82 3.90
C PRO A 52 10.20 2.44 2.59
N GLY A 53 10.29 1.66 1.52
CA GLY A 53 10.68 2.17 0.20
C GLY A 53 9.65 3.14 -0.37
N LEU A 54 8.35 2.85 -0.22
CA LEU A 54 7.28 3.76 -0.62
C LEU A 54 7.37 5.11 0.12
N LEU A 55 7.61 5.07 1.43
CA LEU A 55 7.76 6.29 2.23
C LEU A 55 9.00 7.10 1.82
N ASP A 56 10.11 6.42 1.53
CA ASP A 56 11.32 7.07 1.03
C ASP A 56 11.09 7.74 -0.34
N ARG A 57 10.41 7.05 -1.27
CA ARG A 57 10.03 7.62 -2.57
C ARG A 57 9.06 8.80 -2.41
N TYR A 58 8.07 8.66 -1.51
CA TYR A 58 7.15 9.76 -1.19
C TYR A 58 7.89 10.99 -0.64
N GLN A 59 8.78 10.80 0.32
CA GLN A 59 9.53 11.90 0.92
C GLN A 59 10.47 12.60 -0.08
N LYS A 60 11.02 11.87 -1.03
CA LYS A 60 11.96 12.41 -2.04
C LYS A 60 11.26 12.97 -3.27
N GLY A 61 10.15 12.38 -3.68
CA GLY A 61 9.51 12.66 -4.97
C GLY A 61 8.18 13.41 -4.87
N CYS A 62 7.43 13.23 -3.78
CA CYS A 62 6.12 13.87 -3.64
C CYS A 62 6.26 15.35 -3.23
N LYS A 63 5.65 16.22 -4.00
CA LYS A 63 5.63 17.68 -3.75
C LYS A 63 4.42 18.15 -2.93
N ALA A 64 3.73 17.23 -2.24
CA ALA A 64 2.53 17.57 -1.47
C ALA A 64 2.82 18.60 -0.36
N LYS A 65 3.99 18.47 0.30
CA LYS A 65 4.45 19.44 1.31
C LYS A 65 4.64 20.83 0.73
N GLU A 66 5.29 20.92 -0.41
CA GLU A 66 5.50 22.21 -1.11
C GLU A 66 4.18 22.80 -1.57
N SER A 67 3.28 22.00 -2.14
CA SER A 67 1.95 22.42 -2.57
C SER A 67 1.13 22.96 -1.40
N PHE A 68 1.17 22.27 -0.25
CA PHE A 68 0.54 22.73 0.98
C PHE A 68 1.11 24.04 1.49
N GLN A 69 2.45 24.16 1.55
CA GLN A 69 3.12 25.34 2.03
C GLN A 69 2.89 26.56 1.14
N GLN A 70 2.86 26.38 -0.18
CA GLN A 70 2.58 27.47 -1.14
C GLN A 70 1.16 28.02 -1.02
N ALA A 71 0.21 27.17 -0.63
CA ALA A 71 -1.18 27.56 -0.46
C ALA A 71 -1.49 28.09 0.97
N MET A 72 -0.53 28.00 1.92
CA MET A 72 -0.65 28.61 3.25
C MET A 72 -0.34 30.09 3.20
N MET A 73 -1.12 30.88 3.94
CA MET A 73 -0.78 32.25 4.23
C MET A 73 -0.05 32.37 5.55
N VAL A 74 1.13 33.01 5.52
CA VAL A 74 1.96 33.24 6.72
C VAL A 74 2.22 34.73 6.84
N GLU A 75 1.66 35.34 7.87
CA GLU A 75 1.82 36.76 8.17
C GLU A 75 2.58 36.94 9.48
N LYS A 76 3.37 38.01 9.57
CA LYS A 76 4.04 38.37 10.83
C LYS A 76 3.00 38.85 11.83
N ALA A 77 2.96 38.23 13.00
CA ALA A 77 2.20 38.73 14.13
C ALA A 77 3.01 39.80 14.93
N GLU A 78 2.31 40.54 15.74
CA GLU A 78 2.96 41.44 16.71
C GLU A 78 3.84 40.63 17.68
N LYS A 79 4.89 41.30 18.18
CA LYS A 79 5.75 40.69 19.19
C LYS A 79 4.95 40.50 20.50
N GLY A 80 4.99 39.30 21.05
CA GLY A 80 4.39 38.98 22.34
C GLY A 80 5.42 38.65 23.38
N SER A 81 5.11 38.91 24.65
CA SER A 81 5.91 38.49 25.79
C SER A 81 5.37 37.17 26.35
N PHE A 82 6.24 36.18 26.48
CA PHE A 82 5.91 34.83 26.94
C PHE A 82 6.88 34.39 28.03
N LEU A 83 6.41 33.61 28.97
CA LEU A 83 7.24 32.94 29.96
C LEU A 83 7.91 31.70 29.31
N VAL A 84 9.21 31.79 29.10
CA VAL A 84 10.03 30.67 28.60
C VAL A 84 11.01 30.31 29.73
N ASP A 85 10.93 29.09 30.23
CA ASP A 85 11.75 28.60 31.37
C ASP A 85 11.73 29.55 32.57
N GLY A 86 10.54 30.11 32.90
CA GLY A 86 10.36 31.02 34.02
C GLY A 86 10.89 32.44 33.80
N LYS A 87 11.34 32.79 32.61
CA LYS A 87 11.83 34.13 32.25
C LYS A 87 10.91 34.75 31.19
N GLU A 88 10.57 36.01 31.39
CA GLU A 88 9.82 36.78 30.41
C GLU A 88 10.69 37.03 29.18
N THR A 89 10.23 36.50 28.03
CA THR A 89 10.97 36.56 26.77
C THR A 89 10.08 37.14 25.67
N VAL A 90 10.56 38.16 24.97
CA VAL A 90 9.87 38.75 23.82
C VAL A 90 10.09 37.89 22.59
N CYS A 91 9.03 37.25 22.11
CA CYS A 91 9.06 36.40 20.95
C CYS A 91 8.43 37.06 19.71
N LYS A 92 8.96 36.74 18.53
CA LYS A 92 8.29 37.03 17.26
C LYS A 92 7.25 35.97 17.00
N GLY A 93 6.05 36.39 16.60
CA GLY A 93 4.97 35.49 16.24
C GLY A 93 4.69 35.51 14.74
N TYR A 94 3.95 34.50 14.31
CA TYR A 94 3.40 34.43 12.97
C TYR A 94 1.94 33.97 13.06
N HIS A 95 1.08 34.60 12.25
CA HIS A 95 -0.24 34.06 11.96
C HIS A 95 -0.12 33.12 10.80
N VAL A 96 -0.50 31.85 11.02
CA VAL A 96 -0.51 30.83 9.96
C VAL A 96 -1.97 30.49 9.68
N GLN A 97 -2.40 30.76 8.46
CA GLN A 97 -3.74 30.42 8.01
C GLN A 97 -3.65 29.24 7.04
N ILE A 98 -4.26 28.11 7.44
CA ILE A 98 -4.42 26.93 6.61
C ILE A 98 -5.79 27.02 5.97
N SER A 99 -5.84 27.19 4.67
CA SER A 99 -7.09 27.27 3.90
C SER A 99 -7.58 25.87 3.47
N LYS A 100 -8.85 25.76 3.06
CA LYS A 100 -9.36 24.57 2.38
C LYS A 100 -8.49 24.23 1.16
N ASP A 101 -8.06 25.24 0.40
CA ASP A 101 -7.25 25.06 -0.80
C ASP A 101 -5.86 24.45 -0.49
N SER A 102 -5.27 24.78 0.67
CA SER A 102 -4.01 24.17 1.11
C SER A 102 -4.16 22.66 1.35
N LEU A 103 -5.26 22.26 1.99
CA LEU A 103 -5.56 20.85 2.25
C LEU A 103 -5.88 20.11 0.95
N ILE A 104 -6.66 20.73 0.08
CA ILE A 104 -6.99 20.18 -1.26
C ILE A 104 -5.71 19.96 -2.06
N ALA A 105 -4.83 20.94 -2.11
CA ALA A 105 -3.57 20.84 -2.84
C ALA A 105 -2.68 19.71 -2.30
N PHE A 106 -2.62 19.57 -0.97
CA PHE A 106 -1.91 18.46 -0.33
C PHE A 106 -2.49 17.09 -0.71
N LEU A 107 -3.80 16.92 -0.53
CA LEU A 107 -4.49 15.65 -0.79
C LEU A 107 -4.37 15.25 -2.25
N ARG A 108 -4.61 16.18 -3.17
CA ARG A 108 -4.50 15.93 -4.62
C ARG A 108 -3.08 15.51 -4.99
N THR A 109 -2.08 16.28 -4.58
CA THR A 109 -0.68 15.97 -4.92
C THR A 109 -0.23 14.64 -4.30
N SER A 110 -0.69 14.31 -3.09
CA SER A 110 -0.38 13.02 -2.45
C SER A 110 -1.07 11.86 -3.17
N SER A 111 -2.35 12.00 -3.50
CA SER A 111 -3.11 10.99 -4.24
C SER A 111 -2.50 10.73 -5.62
N ASP A 112 -2.19 11.80 -6.36
CA ASP A 112 -1.53 11.69 -7.67
C ASP A 112 -0.19 10.97 -7.58
N PHE A 113 0.58 11.22 -6.51
CA PHE A 113 1.84 10.52 -6.28
C PHE A 113 1.62 9.01 -6.14
N PHE A 114 0.71 8.57 -5.26
CA PHE A 114 0.46 7.15 -5.03
C PHE A 114 -0.17 6.45 -6.24
N LEU A 115 -1.07 7.12 -6.95
CA LEU A 115 -1.69 6.58 -8.16
C LEU A 115 -0.71 6.42 -9.34
N ASN A 116 0.40 7.18 -9.34
CA ASN A 116 1.42 7.13 -10.39
C ASN A 116 2.74 6.46 -9.95
N ASP A 117 2.81 5.91 -8.73
CA ASP A 117 3.99 5.15 -8.28
C ASP A 117 3.97 3.74 -8.89
N GLU A 118 4.75 3.54 -9.95
CA GLU A 118 4.80 2.28 -10.72
C GLU A 118 5.26 1.10 -9.86
N GLU A 119 6.15 1.31 -8.90
CA GLU A 119 6.63 0.25 -8.02
C GLU A 119 5.55 -0.20 -7.04
N LEU A 120 4.79 0.74 -6.46
CA LEU A 120 3.62 0.41 -5.63
C LEU A 120 2.58 -0.37 -6.43
N LYS A 121 2.32 0.07 -7.66
CA LYS A 121 1.39 -0.57 -8.58
C LYS A 121 1.79 -2.01 -8.90
N GLU A 122 3.07 -2.23 -9.21
CA GLU A 122 3.59 -3.56 -9.51
C GLU A 122 3.51 -4.50 -8.29
N GLN A 123 3.92 -4.01 -7.10
CA GLN A 123 3.83 -4.77 -5.86
C GLN A 123 2.37 -5.12 -5.50
N TYR A 124 1.44 -4.19 -5.71
CA TYR A 124 0.03 -4.43 -5.44
C TYR A 124 -0.57 -5.42 -6.45
N LEU A 125 -0.19 -5.33 -7.72
CA LEU A 125 -0.58 -6.28 -8.75
C LEU A 125 -0.09 -7.70 -8.44
N ASP A 126 1.14 -7.85 -7.97
CA ASP A 126 1.68 -9.14 -7.54
C ASP A 126 0.92 -9.71 -6.34
N GLN A 127 0.50 -8.86 -5.41
CA GLN A 127 -0.35 -9.28 -4.29
C GLN A 127 -1.73 -9.76 -4.75
N LEU A 128 -2.34 -9.05 -5.71
CA LEU A 128 -3.63 -9.45 -6.30
C LEU A 128 -3.52 -10.77 -7.06
N ARG A 129 -2.48 -10.95 -7.87
CA ARG A 129 -2.22 -12.21 -8.59
C ARG A 129 -2.10 -13.39 -7.64
N LEU A 130 -1.36 -13.19 -6.54
CA LEU A 130 -1.23 -14.20 -5.51
C LEU A 130 -2.58 -14.52 -4.87
N SER A 131 -3.38 -13.51 -4.55
CA SER A 131 -4.72 -13.67 -3.98
C SER A 131 -5.68 -14.42 -4.92
N VAL A 132 -5.65 -14.09 -6.22
CA VAL A 132 -6.44 -14.80 -7.25
C VAL A 132 -6.01 -16.25 -7.32
N SER A 133 -4.71 -16.54 -7.42
CA SER A 133 -4.18 -17.91 -7.49
C SER A 133 -4.54 -18.73 -6.25
N MET A 134 -4.51 -18.12 -5.04
CA MET A 134 -4.96 -18.80 -3.83
C MET A 134 -6.45 -19.11 -3.88
N THR A 135 -7.27 -18.15 -4.34
CA THR A 135 -8.72 -18.35 -4.44
C THR A 135 -9.07 -19.44 -5.45
N GLU A 136 -8.42 -19.45 -6.62
CA GLU A 136 -8.58 -20.52 -7.63
C GLU A 136 -8.23 -21.89 -7.07
N LEU A 137 -7.10 -21.97 -6.36
CA LEU A 137 -6.63 -23.23 -5.75
C LEU A 137 -7.62 -23.80 -4.73
N PHE A 138 -8.22 -22.95 -3.88
CA PHE A 138 -9.13 -23.39 -2.82
C PHE A 138 -10.60 -23.47 -3.24
N SER A 139 -11.01 -22.76 -4.27
CA SER A 139 -12.41 -22.78 -4.75
C SER A 139 -12.67 -23.88 -5.78
N GLY A 140 -11.63 -24.52 -6.29
CA GLY A 140 -11.73 -25.51 -7.35
C GLY A 140 -12.18 -24.88 -8.68
N ALA A 141 -12.17 -25.68 -9.74
CA ALA A 141 -12.48 -25.26 -11.10
C ALA A 141 -13.91 -24.68 -11.30
N MET A 142 -14.81 -24.80 -10.32
CA MET A 142 -16.19 -24.30 -10.41
C MET A 142 -16.34 -22.81 -10.12
N ALA A 143 -15.38 -22.17 -9.46
CA ALA A 143 -15.43 -20.74 -9.13
C ALA A 143 -14.45 -19.90 -9.96
N ALA A 144 -13.50 -20.52 -10.63
CA ALA A 144 -12.45 -19.83 -11.39
C ALA A 144 -12.96 -19.03 -12.61
N GLY A 145 -14.17 -19.35 -13.12
CA GLY A 145 -14.73 -18.68 -14.29
C GLY A 145 -15.33 -17.29 -14.06
N ASP A 146 -15.61 -16.94 -12.80
CA ASP A 146 -16.33 -15.71 -12.45
C ASP A 146 -15.45 -14.69 -11.67
N LEU A 147 -14.18 -15.01 -11.43
CA LEU A 147 -13.29 -14.09 -10.72
C LEU A 147 -12.69 -13.06 -11.68
N PRO A 148 -12.71 -11.78 -11.32
CA PRO A 148 -12.00 -10.76 -12.10
C PRO A 148 -10.49 -11.02 -12.07
N SER A 149 -9.81 -10.68 -13.16
CA SER A 149 -8.35 -10.76 -13.22
C SER A 149 -7.69 -9.81 -12.21
N ALA A 150 -6.45 -10.08 -11.84
CA ALA A 150 -5.71 -9.19 -10.95
C ALA A 150 -5.57 -7.78 -11.53
N GLU A 151 -5.43 -7.68 -12.84
CA GLU A 151 -5.38 -6.42 -13.59
C GLU A 151 -6.70 -5.63 -13.52
N GLU A 152 -7.84 -6.31 -13.64
CA GLU A 152 -9.17 -5.69 -13.49
C GLU A 152 -9.40 -5.23 -12.05
N MET A 153 -9.02 -6.03 -11.06
CA MET A 153 -9.12 -5.66 -9.64
C MET A 153 -8.23 -4.46 -9.31
N LEU A 154 -7.02 -4.41 -9.86
CA LEU A 154 -6.13 -3.27 -9.73
C LEU A 154 -6.75 -2.00 -10.30
N GLN A 155 -7.26 -2.06 -11.54
CA GLN A 155 -7.89 -0.92 -12.20
C GLN A 155 -9.09 -0.42 -11.40
N GLN A 156 -9.96 -1.31 -10.94
CA GLN A 156 -11.10 -0.94 -10.10
C GLN A 156 -10.66 -0.25 -8.81
N SER A 157 -9.65 -0.77 -8.12
CA SER A 157 -9.14 -0.17 -6.89
C SER A 157 -8.59 1.24 -7.12
N TYR A 158 -7.89 1.46 -8.23
CA TYR A 158 -7.35 2.77 -8.60
C TYR A 158 -8.46 3.77 -8.95
N ASP A 159 -9.47 3.33 -9.69
CA ASP A 159 -10.64 4.16 -10.03
C ASP A 159 -11.41 4.57 -8.77
N GLU A 160 -11.63 3.65 -7.83
CA GLU A 160 -12.26 3.92 -6.54
C GLU A 160 -11.47 4.94 -5.70
N VAL A 161 -10.14 4.80 -5.61
CA VAL A 161 -9.29 5.77 -4.90
C VAL A 161 -9.39 7.15 -5.53
N LYS A 162 -9.41 7.22 -6.86
CA LYS A 162 -9.54 8.47 -7.60
C LYS A 162 -10.90 9.13 -7.34
N GLU A 163 -11.99 8.38 -7.44
CA GLU A 163 -13.34 8.87 -7.16
C GLU A 163 -13.48 9.36 -5.71
N GLN A 164 -12.95 8.62 -4.74
CA GLN A 164 -12.97 9.03 -3.33
C GLN A 164 -12.16 10.30 -3.10
N THR A 165 -11.01 10.42 -3.75
CA THR A 165 -10.19 11.65 -3.68
C THR A 165 -10.96 12.83 -4.26
N ASP A 166 -11.54 12.69 -5.44
CA ASP A 166 -12.31 13.75 -6.09
C ASP A 166 -13.54 14.16 -5.26
N TRP A 167 -14.19 13.21 -4.60
CA TRP A 167 -15.29 13.51 -3.67
C TRP A 167 -14.85 14.28 -2.43
N MET A 168 -13.69 13.93 -1.85
CA MET A 168 -13.16 14.61 -0.65
C MET A 168 -12.75 16.07 -0.92
N ILE A 169 -12.42 16.40 -2.17
CA ILE A 169 -11.92 17.73 -2.54
C ILE A 169 -12.98 18.64 -3.20
N GLN A 170 -14.23 18.17 -3.33
CA GLN A 170 -15.39 19.00 -3.69
C GLN A 170 -15.90 19.78 -2.49
#